data_11a2ba5b16aeb793a722d592cc4150f4
#
_entry.id   11a2ba5b16aeb793a722d592cc4150f4
#
_cell.length_a   1.000
_cell.length_b   1.000
_cell.length_c   1.000
_cell.angle_alpha   90.00
_cell.angle_beta   90.00
_cell.angle_gamma   90.00
#
_symmetry.space_group_name_H-M   'P 1'
#
loop_
_entity.id
_entity.type
_entity.pdbx_description
1 polymer ?
#
loop_
_entity_poly.entity_id
_entity_poly.type
_entity_poly.pdbx_seq_one_letter_code
_entity_poly.pdbx_strand_id
1 'polypeptide(L)'
;MKNQTSEVGEVPFYKIGTFGKEATSFISQELFEDYRERFSYPKLGDILISASGTIGRTVVFDGKDSYFQDSNIVWLEHDESQVLNRYLFYFYQMNPWEVSTGGTISRLYNGSIEKTRIPVPPLPIQQRIVQVLDNFDTVCNDLNIGLPKEIEQRQKQYEYFRDKLLTFAAEGVYTDSTVQYSTVQTRPD
;
A
#
# COMPACT_ATOMS: atom_id res chain seq x y z
N MET A 1 8.57 15.56 -16.35
CA MET A 1 9.38 14.63 -15.53
C MET A 1 10.48 13.88 -16.28
N LYS A 2 10.37 13.50 -17.55
CA LYS A 2 11.47 12.78 -18.25
C LYS A 2 12.85 13.49 -18.19
N ASN A 3 12.88 14.80 -18.07
CA ASN A 3 14.12 15.60 -18.04
C ASN A 3 14.58 15.94 -16.61
N GLN A 4 13.93 15.44 -15.58
CA GLN A 4 14.19 15.78 -14.18
C GLN A 4 14.69 14.57 -13.37
N THR A 5 14.80 13.39 -14.01
CA THR A 5 15.32 12.19 -13.39
C THR A 5 16.61 11.74 -14.06
N SER A 6 17.56 11.25 -13.28
CA SER A 6 18.83 10.67 -13.69
C SER A 6 18.96 9.20 -13.22
N GLU A 7 19.91 8.47 -13.73
CA GLU A 7 20.23 7.10 -13.28
C GLU A 7 21.02 7.07 -11.97
N VAL A 8 21.61 8.21 -11.60
CA VAL A 8 22.36 8.40 -10.36
C VAL A 8 21.96 9.73 -9.75
N GLY A 9 21.68 9.77 -8.45
CA GLY A 9 21.27 11.00 -7.77
C GLY A 9 21.10 10.79 -6.26
N GLU A 10 20.59 11.82 -5.61
CA GLU A 10 20.53 11.87 -4.14
C GLU A 10 19.25 11.23 -3.60
N VAL A 11 18.11 11.53 -4.23
CA VAL A 11 16.80 11.08 -3.75
C VAL A 11 16.20 10.05 -4.70
N PRO A 12 15.89 8.83 -4.24
CA PRO A 12 15.25 7.81 -5.05
C PRO A 12 13.90 8.27 -5.63
N PHE A 13 13.71 8.06 -6.93
CA PHE A 13 12.45 8.32 -7.62
C PHE A 13 11.81 7.00 -8.06
N TYR A 14 10.72 6.63 -7.43
CA TYR A 14 10.01 5.39 -7.71
C TYR A 14 8.96 5.57 -8.81
N LYS A 15 9.20 4.89 -9.94
CA LYS A 15 8.21 4.69 -11.00
C LYS A 15 7.38 3.44 -10.69
N ILE A 16 6.27 3.27 -11.37
CA ILE A 16 5.41 2.10 -11.17
C ILE A 16 6.16 0.76 -11.32
N GLY A 17 7.14 0.69 -12.21
CA GLY A 17 7.94 -0.51 -12.45
C GLY A 17 8.93 -0.83 -11.34
N THR A 18 9.38 0.19 -10.59
CA THR A 18 10.36 0.05 -9.49
C THR A 18 9.69 0.18 -8.11
N PHE A 19 8.40 0.46 -8.05
CA PHE A 19 7.67 0.57 -6.79
C PHE A 19 7.75 -0.72 -5.97
N GLY A 20 8.20 -0.62 -4.73
CA GLY A 20 8.44 -1.76 -3.84
C GLY A 20 9.68 -2.60 -4.19
N LYS A 21 10.60 -2.05 -4.99
CA LYS A 21 11.89 -2.63 -5.37
C LYS A 21 12.99 -1.58 -5.22
N GLU A 22 14.19 -1.88 -5.68
CA GLU A 22 15.27 -0.91 -5.78
C GLU A 22 14.97 0.18 -6.81
N ALA A 23 15.28 1.43 -6.46
CA ALA A 23 15.12 2.56 -7.36
C ALA A 23 16.17 2.51 -8.48
N THR A 24 15.75 2.80 -9.70
CA THR A 24 16.63 2.94 -10.88
C THR A 24 16.62 4.35 -11.44
N SER A 25 15.98 5.27 -10.76
CA SER A 25 15.91 6.69 -11.15
C SER A 25 15.97 7.53 -9.88
N PHE A 26 16.54 8.71 -10.02
CA PHE A 26 16.80 9.63 -8.91
C PHE A 26 16.47 11.05 -9.31
N ILE A 27 16.20 11.92 -8.34
CA ILE A 27 16.07 13.36 -8.48
C ILE A 27 17.09 14.06 -7.56
N SER A 28 17.34 15.35 -7.79
CA SER A 28 18.16 16.14 -6.89
C SER A 28 17.44 16.44 -5.58
N GLN A 29 18.20 16.69 -4.53
CA GLN A 29 17.66 17.08 -3.22
C GLN A 29 16.83 18.38 -3.34
N GLU A 30 17.33 19.39 -4.08
CA GLU A 30 16.62 20.66 -4.30
C GLU A 30 15.23 20.46 -4.93
N LEU A 31 15.13 19.59 -5.96
CA LEU A 31 13.87 19.29 -6.62
C LEU A 31 12.92 18.52 -5.68
N PHE A 32 13.46 17.63 -4.87
CA PHE A 32 12.68 16.91 -3.87
C PHE A 32 12.07 17.84 -2.83
N GLU A 33 12.84 18.78 -2.30
CA GLU A 33 12.38 19.77 -1.32
C GLU A 33 11.29 20.68 -1.91
N ASP A 34 11.48 21.20 -3.14
CA ASP A 34 10.44 21.98 -3.85
C ASP A 34 9.13 21.17 -3.98
N TYR A 35 9.24 19.90 -4.34
CA TYR A 35 8.05 19.05 -4.50
C TYR A 35 7.37 18.72 -3.17
N ARG A 36 8.15 18.45 -2.13
CA ARG A 36 7.64 18.16 -0.79
C ARG A 36 6.90 19.34 -0.17
N GLU A 37 7.32 20.57 -0.46
CA GLU A 37 6.64 21.79 -0.01
C GLU A 37 5.34 22.05 -0.78
N ARG A 38 5.31 21.74 -2.06
CA ARG A 38 4.20 22.10 -2.96
C ARG A 38 3.13 21.05 -3.08
N PHE A 39 3.44 19.80 -2.81
CA PHE A 39 2.54 18.66 -2.99
C PHE A 39 2.43 17.83 -1.72
N SER A 40 1.34 17.09 -1.62
CA SER A 40 1.17 16.11 -0.56
C SER A 40 2.31 15.09 -0.57
N TYR A 41 2.77 14.74 0.62
CA TYR A 41 3.86 13.80 0.83
C TYR A 41 3.48 12.79 1.92
N PRO A 42 3.79 11.50 1.76
CA PRO A 42 3.41 10.48 2.73
C PRO A 42 4.16 10.67 4.05
N LYS A 43 3.54 10.25 5.14
CA LYS A 43 4.13 10.19 6.48
C LYS A 43 4.69 8.80 6.75
N LEU A 44 5.66 8.72 7.66
CA LEU A 44 6.17 7.43 8.14
C LEU A 44 5.01 6.50 8.54
N GLY A 45 5.00 5.30 7.98
CA GLY A 45 3.96 4.30 8.23
C GLY A 45 2.77 4.35 7.26
N ASP A 46 2.62 5.38 6.44
CA ASP A 46 1.57 5.43 5.43
C ASP A 46 1.68 4.28 4.44
N ILE A 47 0.54 3.80 3.97
CA ILE A 47 0.47 2.71 3.01
C ILE A 47 0.34 3.27 1.61
N LEU A 48 1.41 3.12 0.83
CA LEU A 48 1.41 3.48 -0.58
C LEU A 48 0.86 2.33 -1.41
N ILE A 49 0.09 2.66 -2.44
CA ILE A 49 -0.62 1.70 -3.29
C ILE A 49 -0.35 2.02 -4.75
N SER A 50 -0.04 1.01 -5.55
CA SER A 50 0.05 1.16 -6.99
C SER A 50 -1.33 1.28 -7.63
N ALA A 51 -1.60 2.40 -8.32
CA ALA A 51 -2.87 2.69 -8.98
C ALA A 51 -2.88 2.30 -10.47
N SER A 52 -1.75 1.86 -11.02
CA SER A 52 -1.63 1.40 -12.42
C SER A 52 -0.61 0.27 -12.55
N GLY A 53 -0.55 -0.40 -13.68
CA GLY A 53 0.31 -1.56 -13.90
C GLY A 53 -0.13 -2.74 -13.03
N THR A 54 0.70 -3.15 -12.08
CA THR A 54 0.30 -4.14 -11.06
C THR A 54 -0.48 -3.41 -9.98
N ILE A 55 -1.79 -3.24 -10.21
CA ILE A 55 -2.69 -2.53 -9.28
C ILE A 55 -2.73 -3.23 -7.92
N GLY A 56 -2.78 -2.42 -6.86
CA GLY A 56 -2.94 -2.91 -5.48
C GLY A 56 -1.65 -3.39 -4.81
N ARG A 57 -0.47 -3.25 -5.46
CA ARG A 57 0.79 -3.48 -4.74
C ARG A 57 0.91 -2.44 -3.64
N THR A 58 1.12 -2.90 -2.40
CA THR A 58 1.25 -2.06 -1.21
C THR A 58 2.69 -2.00 -0.72
N VAL A 59 3.10 -0.82 -0.26
CA VAL A 59 4.40 -0.60 0.39
C VAL A 59 4.17 0.30 1.59
N VAL A 60 4.74 -0.06 2.74
CA VAL A 60 4.76 0.81 3.91
C VAL A 60 5.86 1.83 3.72
N PHE A 61 5.54 3.12 3.82
CA PHE A 61 6.53 4.18 3.71
C PHE A 61 7.45 4.18 4.95
N ASP A 62 8.75 4.06 4.71
CA ASP A 62 9.77 3.93 5.77
C ASP A 62 10.28 5.30 6.29
N GLY A 63 9.72 6.40 5.80
CA GLY A 63 10.08 7.75 6.20
C GLY A 63 11.37 8.30 5.58
N LYS A 64 12.08 7.52 4.76
CA LYS A 64 13.27 7.99 4.06
C LYS A 64 12.91 8.89 2.89
N ASP A 65 13.76 9.87 2.64
CA ASP A 65 13.60 10.76 1.50
C ASP A 65 13.53 9.96 0.21
N SER A 66 12.38 10.02 -0.45
CA SER A 66 12.09 9.34 -1.71
C SER A 66 10.91 10.01 -2.38
N TYR A 67 10.82 9.97 -3.70
CA TYR A 67 9.71 10.55 -4.42
C TYR A 67 9.02 9.51 -5.31
N PHE A 68 7.72 9.70 -5.52
CA PHE A 68 6.88 8.70 -6.16
C PHE A 68 6.25 9.26 -7.43
N GLN A 69 6.13 8.42 -8.47
CA GLN A 69 5.52 8.82 -9.73
C GLN A 69 4.06 9.18 -9.53
N ASP A 70 3.72 10.44 -9.84
CA ASP A 70 2.38 11.00 -9.72
C ASP A 70 1.31 10.12 -10.37
N SER A 71 0.12 10.14 -9.78
CA SER A 71 -1.08 9.45 -10.25
C SER A 71 -0.98 7.92 -10.42
N ASN A 72 0.21 7.34 -10.34
CA ASN A 72 0.41 5.89 -10.42
C ASN A 72 0.69 5.24 -9.06
N ILE A 73 1.11 6.03 -8.10
CA ILE A 73 1.31 5.63 -6.70
C ILE A 73 0.52 6.61 -5.85
N VAL A 74 -0.38 6.10 -5.04
CA VAL A 74 -1.30 6.86 -4.20
C VAL A 74 -1.22 6.36 -2.76
N TRP A 75 -1.65 7.16 -1.81
CA TRP A 75 -1.82 6.77 -0.41
C TRP A 75 -3.06 7.43 0.17
N LEU A 76 -3.52 6.91 1.30
CA LEU A 76 -4.71 7.39 1.99
C LEU A 76 -4.30 7.97 3.33
N GLU A 77 -4.64 9.21 3.57
CA GLU A 77 -4.54 9.80 4.90
C GLU A 77 -5.75 9.39 5.74
N HIS A 78 -5.51 8.94 6.96
CA HIS A 78 -6.55 8.58 7.91
C HIS A 78 -6.02 8.73 9.33
N ASP A 79 -6.93 8.61 10.30
CA ASP A 79 -6.61 8.67 11.73
C ASP A 79 -6.34 7.26 12.28
N GLU A 80 -5.09 6.99 12.66
CA GLU A 80 -4.69 5.72 13.28
C GLU A 80 -5.34 5.45 14.65
N SER A 81 -6.00 6.45 15.24
CA SER A 81 -6.80 6.22 16.45
C SER A 81 -8.04 5.35 16.20
N GLN A 82 -8.44 5.19 14.94
CA GLN A 82 -9.57 4.36 14.52
C GLN A 82 -9.14 3.12 13.75
N VAL A 83 -8.18 3.28 12.84
CA VAL A 83 -7.72 2.20 11.96
C VAL A 83 -6.20 2.19 11.88
N LEU A 84 -5.60 1.08 12.27
CA LEU A 84 -4.15 0.93 12.22
C LEU A 84 -3.64 0.83 10.78
N ASN A 85 -2.60 1.56 10.44
CA ASN A 85 -1.89 1.46 9.15
C ASN A 85 -1.52 0.01 8.83
N ARG A 86 -0.99 -0.73 9.81
CA ARG A 86 -0.60 -2.13 9.62
C ARG A 86 -1.79 -3.04 9.32
N TYR A 87 -2.98 -2.78 9.88
CA TYR A 87 -4.21 -3.48 9.56
C TYR A 87 -4.63 -3.21 8.11
N LEU A 88 -4.60 -1.94 7.67
CA LEU A 88 -4.88 -1.55 6.30
C LEU A 88 -3.89 -2.15 5.31
N PHE A 89 -2.61 -2.23 5.65
CA PHE A 89 -1.60 -2.87 4.82
C PHE A 89 -2.01 -4.30 4.43
N TYR A 90 -2.42 -5.11 5.40
CA TYR A 90 -2.88 -6.47 5.13
C TYR A 90 -4.19 -6.51 4.35
N PHE A 91 -5.12 -5.61 4.69
CA PHE A 91 -6.41 -5.54 3.99
C PHE A 91 -6.22 -5.17 2.50
N TYR A 92 -5.35 -4.23 2.20
CA TYR A 92 -5.09 -3.80 0.82
C TYR A 92 -4.43 -4.89 -0.02
N GLN A 93 -3.69 -5.80 0.57
CA GLN A 93 -3.12 -6.95 -0.14
C GLN A 93 -4.18 -7.90 -0.70
N MET A 94 -5.40 -7.88 -0.19
CA MET A 94 -6.54 -8.63 -0.74
C MET A 94 -7.06 -8.03 -2.06
N ASN A 95 -6.53 -6.89 -2.51
CA ASN A 95 -7.02 -6.15 -3.67
C ASN A 95 -8.54 -5.88 -3.61
N PRO A 96 -9.04 -5.21 -2.57
CA PRO A 96 -10.48 -5.03 -2.36
C PRO A 96 -11.11 -4.04 -3.35
N TRP A 97 -10.36 -3.54 -4.29
CA TRP A 97 -10.72 -2.46 -5.19
C TRP A 97 -11.53 -2.92 -6.41
N GLU A 98 -12.56 -2.18 -6.75
CA GLU A 98 -13.19 -2.31 -8.07
C GLU A 98 -12.31 -1.63 -9.12
N VAL A 99 -11.62 -2.43 -9.92
CA VAL A 99 -10.73 -1.92 -10.98
C VAL A 99 -11.53 -1.68 -12.26
N SER A 100 -11.42 -0.49 -12.84
CA SER A 100 -12.02 -0.21 -14.14
C SER A 100 -11.29 -0.97 -15.25
N THR A 101 -12.02 -1.80 -15.99
CA THR A 101 -11.52 -2.60 -17.12
C THR A 101 -11.87 -2.01 -18.49
N GLY A 102 -12.40 -0.79 -18.54
CA GLY A 102 -12.92 -0.17 -19.77
C GLY A 102 -11.88 0.47 -20.70
N GLY A 103 -10.59 0.33 -20.45
CA GLY A 103 -9.52 0.94 -21.24
C GLY A 103 -8.38 -0.02 -21.55
N THR A 104 -7.43 0.43 -22.40
CA THR A 104 -6.22 -0.33 -22.76
C THR A 104 -5.33 -0.66 -21.56
N ILE A 105 -5.42 0.13 -20.48
CA ILE A 105 -4.66 -0.06 -19.24
C ILE A 105 -5.65 0.01 -18.08
N SER A 106 -5.68 -1.04 -17.28
CA SER A 106 -6.44 -1.06 -16.02
C SER A 106 -5.88 -0.03 -15.04
N ARG A 107 -6.75 0.69 -14.35
CA ARG A 107 -6.36 1.73 -13.40
C ARG A 107 -7.29 1.75 -12.19
N LEU A 108 -6.71 2.02 -11.04
CA LEU A 108 -7.43 2.32 -9.81
C LEU A 108 -7.68 3.84 -9.74
N TYR A 109 -8.94 4.24 -9.84
CA TYR A 109 -9.35 5.63 -9.74
C TYR A 109 -9.81 5.97 -8.32
N ASN A 110 -9.72 7.25 -7.95
CA ASN A 110 -10.16 7.74 -6.64
C ASN A 110 -11.59 7.31 -6.31
N GLY A 111 -12.51 7.38 -7.27
CA GLY A 111 -13.89 6.95 -7.08
C GLY A 111 -14.07 5.45 -6.78
N SER A 112 -13.14 4.59 -7.19
CA SER A 112 -13.12 3.17 -6.80
C SER A 112 -12.60 3.02 -5.37
N ILE A 113 -11.58 3.79 -5.00
CA ILE A 113 -11.03 3.81 -3.64
C ILE A 113 -12.10 4.28 -2.65
N GLU A 114 -12.77 5.39 -2.94
CA GLU A 114 -13.82 5.98 -2.09
C GLU A 114 -15.02 5.05 -1.86
N LYS A 115 -15.34 4.19 -2.84
CA LYS A 115 -16.44 3.22 -2.73
C LYS A 115 -16.05 1.94 -2.00
N THR A 116 -14.75 1.70 -1.81
CA THR A 116 -14.28 0.49 -1.16
C THR A 116 -14.64 0.49 0.32
N ARG A 117 -15.37 -0.52 0.74
CA ARG A 117 -15.73 -0.71 2.15
C ARG A 117 -14.65 -1.49 2.86
N ILE A 118 -14.19 -0.95 3.97
CA ILE A 118 -13.21 -1.59 4.83
C ILE A 118 -13.88 -1.92 6.17
N PRO A 119 -13.84 -3.19 6.61
CA PRO A 119 -14.31 -3.54 7.94
C PRO A 119 -13.39 -2.92 8.98
N VAL A 120 -13.93 -2.23 9.97
CA VAL A 120 -13.16 -1.58 11.02
C VAL A 120 -13.57 -2.13 12.38
N PRO A 121 -13.02 -3.28 12.80
CA PRO A 121 -13.25 -3.77 14.14
C PRO A 121 -12.57 -2.87 15.18
N PRO A 122 -12.94 -2.96 16.47
CA PRO A 122 -12.26 -2.23 17.53
C PRO A 122 -10.74 -2.43 17.51
N LEU A 123 -9.96 -1.41 17.89
CA LEU A 123 -8.50 -1.42 17.86
C LEU A 123 -7.86 -2.68 18.48
N PRO A 124 -8.32 -3.22 19.64
CA PRO A 124 -7.75 -4.46 20.18
C PRO A 124 -7.89 -5.66 19.22
N ILE A 125 -8.96 -5.72 18.45
CA ILE A 125 -9.16 -6.78 17.45
C ILE A 125 -8.24 -6.56 16.25
N GLN A 126 -8.12 -5.32 15.76
CA GLN A 126 -7.15 -4.98 14.71
C GLN A 126 -5.73 -5.37 15.13
N GLN A 127 -5.31 -4.99 16.34
CA GLN A 127 -4.00 -5.35 16.91
C GLN A 127 -3.78 -6.86 16.94
N ARG A 128 -4.81 -7.62 17.34
CA ARG A 128 -4.73 -9.08 17.38
C ARG A 128 -4.57 -9.70 15.99
N ILE A 129 -5.32 -9.21 15.00
CA ILE A 129 -5.20 -9.63 13.60
C ILE A 129 -3.80 -9.33 13.08
N VAL A 130 -3.32 -8.11 13.27
CA VAL A 130 -1.98 -7.66 12.86
C VAL A 130 -0.91 -8.57 13.48
N GLN A 131 -0.98 -8.81 14.79
CA GLN A 131 0.00 -9.67 15.49
C GLN A 131 0.06 -11.08 14.87
N VAL A 132 -1.09 -11.67 14.57
CA VAL A 132 -1.14 -13.00 13.94
C VAL A 132 -0.52 -12.98 12.56
N LEU A 133 -0.85 -11.97 11.74
CA LEU A 133 -0.34 -11.86 10.37
C LEU A 133 1.16 -11.52 10.33
N ASP A 134 1.65 -10.66 11.23
CA ASP A 134 3.09 -10.36 11.37
C ASP A 134 3.89 -11.62 11.78
N ASN A 135 3.34 -12.44 12.67
CA ASN A 135 3.98 -13.71 13.03
C ASN A 135 4.06 -14.67 11.83
N PHE A 136 3.00 -14.73 11.00
CA PHE A 136 3.03 -15.54 9.77
C PHE A 136 4.05 -15.00 8.77
N ASP A 137 4.11 -13.68 8.56
CA ASP A 137 5.10 -13.03 7.70
C ASP A 137 6.53 -13.38 8.15
N THR A 138 6.81 -13.28 9.46
CA THR A 138 8.11 -13.63 10.03
C THR A 138 8.46 -15.08 9.75
N VAL A 139 7.54 -16.00 10.03
CA VAL A 139 7.77 -17.44 9.79
C VAL A 139 7.97 -17.74 8.31
N CYS A 140 7.21 -17.10 7.41
CA CYS A 140 7.39 -17.30 5.97
C CYS A 140 8.72 -16.76 5.45
N ASN A 141 9.20 -15.62 5.98
CA ASN A 141 10.46 -15.02 5.57
C ASN A 141 11.68 -15.74 6.13
N ASP A 142 11.62 -16.21 7.38
CA ASP A 142 12.71 -17.01 7.99
C ASP A 142 12.92 -18.36 7.29
N LEU A 143 11.90 -18.87 6.63
CA LEU A 143 11.92 -20.15 5.91
C LEU A 143 12.39 -20.04 4.44
N ASN A 144 12.80 -18.87 3.98
CA ASN A 144 13.49 -18.70 2.70
C ASN A 144 14.81 -19.50 2.59
N ILE A 145 15.20 -20.19 3.65
CA ILE A 145 16.31 -21.17 3.69
C ILE A 145 15.82 -22.60 3.36
N GLY A 146 14.52 -22.83 3.19
CA GLY A 146 13.90 -24.13 2.96
C GLY A 146 13.55 -24.43 1.50
N LEU A 147 13.13 -25.68 1.24
CA LEU A 147 12.82 -26.20 -0.09
C LEU A 147 11.75 -25.35 -0.79
N PRO A 148 11.91 -25.01 -2.08
CA PRO A 148 10.98 -24.12 -2.82
C PRO A 148 9.50 -24.53 -2.75
N LYS A 149 9.24 -25.84 -2.72
CA LYS A 149 7.87 -26.37 -2.62
C LYS A 149 7.21 -26.12 -1.26
N GLU A 150 7.98 -26.12 -0.20
CA GLU A 150 7.48 -25.83 1.15
C GLU A 150 7.16 -24.34 1.30
N ILE A 151 7.97 -23.47 0.72
CA ILE A 151 7.74 -22.01 0.67
C ILE A 151 6.43 -21.72 -0.05
N GLU A 152 6.19 -22.34 -1.21
CA GLU A 152 4.94 -22.17 -1.97
C GLU A 152 3.71 -22.63 -1.19
N GLN A 153 3.80 -23.77 -0.50
CA GLN A 153 2.70 -24.28 0.32
C GLN A 153 2.40 -23.37 1.52
N ARG A 154 3.42 -22.84 2.18
CA ARG A 154 3.25 -21.91 3.30
C ARG A 154 2.69 -20.56 2.84
N GLN A 155 3.08 -20.08 1.67
CA GLN A 155 2.53 -18.87 1.09
C GLN A 155 1.02 -19.03 0.82
N LYS A 156 0.59 -20.15 0.24
CA LYS A 156 -0.84 -20.46 0.04
C LYS A 156 -1.61 -20.57 1.36
N GLN A 157 -1.00 -21.14 2.38
CA GLN A 157 -1.57 -21.25 3.71
C GLN A 157 -1.71 -19.86 4.37
N TYR A 158 -0.69 -19.01 4.24
CA TYR A 158 -0.73 -17.63 4.72
C TYR A 158 -1.86 -16.84 4.07
N GLU A 159 -1.96 -16.85 2.74
CA GLU A 159 -3.02 -16.17 1.98
C GLU A 159 -4.40 -16.61 2.42
N TYR A 160 -4.61 -17.92 2.58
CA TYR A 160 -5.87 -18.47 3.06
C TYR A 160 -6.24 -17.98 4.47
N PHE A 161 -5.31 -17.98 5.42
CA PHE A 161 -5.59 -17.53 6.79
C PHE A 161 -5.74 -16.01 6.87
N ARG A 162 -4.94 -15.25 6.13
CA ARG A 162 -5.09 -13.78 6.01
C ARG A 162 -6.50 -13.44 5.56
N ASP A 163 -6.92 -14.03 4.44
CA ASP A 163 -8.22 -13.75 3.86
C ASP A 163 -9.35 -14.14 4.81
N LYS A 164 -9.24 -15.30 5.46
CA LYS A 164 -10.22 -15.74 6.47
C LYS A 164 -10.31 -14.79 7.67
N LEU A 165 -9.18 -14.35 8.22
CA LEU A 165 -9.16 -13.43 9.37
C LEU A 165 -9.78 -12.07 9.02
N LEU A 166 -9.46 -11.56 7.84
CA LEU A 166 -9.98 -10.28 7.39
C LEU A 166 -11.45 -10.36 6.97
N THR A 167 -11.88 -11.46 6.35
CA THR A 167 -13.30 -11.72 6.04
C THR A 167 -14.11 -11.91 7.33
N PHE A 168 -13.60 -12.64 8.31
CA PHE A 168 -14.26 -12.77 9.61
C PHE A 168 -14.46 -11.41 10.29
N ALA A 169 -13.47 -10.52 10.21
CA ALA A 169 -13.60 -9.16 10.70
C ALA A 169 -14.67 -8.35 9.92
N ALA A 170 -14.88 -8.66 8.63
CA ALA A 170 -15.90 -8.03 7.80
C ALA A 170 -17.32 -8.56 8.07
N GLU A 171 -17.46 -9.84 8.34
CA GLU A 171 -18.75 -10.53 8.59
C GLU A 171 -19.23 -10.40 10.05
N GLY A 172 -18.36 -10.00 10.96
CA GLY A 172 -18.68 -9.81 12.38
C GLY A 172 -19.53 -8.55 12.64
N VAL A 173 -19.91 -8.35 13.89
CA VAL A 173 -20.75 -7.25 14.39
C VAL A 173 -20.13 -5.84 14.17
N TYR A 174 -18.98 -5.78 13.54
CA TYR A 174 -18.16 -4.57 13.33
C TYR A 174 -18.41 -3.87 12.00
N THR A 175 -19.42 -4.28 11.24
CA THR A 175 -19.62 -3.91 9.82
C THR A 175 -20.10 -2.48 9.57
N ASP A 176 -20.32 -1.67 10.59
CA ASP A 176 -21.02 -0.38 10.40
C ASP A 176 -20.14 0.87 10.52
N SER A 177 -18.85 0.73 10.59
CA SER A 177 -17.96 1.89 10.64
C SER A 177 -17.39 2.18 9.25
N THR A 178 -17.98 3.14 8.55
CA THR A 178 -17.43 3.69 7.31
C THR A 178 -16.32 4.68 7.68
N VAL A 179 -15.08 4.34 7.39
CA VAL A 179 -13.98 5.31 7.49
C VAL A 179 -14.07 6.24 6.28
N GLN A 180 -14.29 7.52 6.52
CA GLN A 180 -14.17 8.53 5.47
C GLN A 180 -12.70 8.78 5.20
N TYR A 181 -12.27 8.48 3.99
CA TYR A 181 -10.93 8.81 3.51
C TYR A 181 -10.95 10.19 2.87
N SER A 182 -10.05 11.07 3.32
CA SER A 182 -9.67 12.19 2.50
C SER A 182 -8.64 11.70 1.49
N THR A 183 -9.01 11.66 0.22
CA THR A 183 -8.10 11.30 -0.86
C THR A 183 -7.07 12.40 -0.98
N VAL A 184 -5.81 12.07 -0.80
CA VAL A 184 -4.73 13.01 -1.06
C VAL A 184 -4.63 13.21 -2.56
N GLN A 185 -4.92 14.41 -3.01
CA GLN A 185 -4.87 14.74 -4.42
C GLN A 185 -3.44 14.67 -4.94
N THR A 186 -3.24 13.76 -5.87
CA THR A 186 -2.14 13.88 -6.81
C THR A 186 -2.34 15.15 -7.64
N ARG A 187 -1.24 15.76 -8.05
CA ARG A 187 -1.11 16.93 -8.89
C ARG A 187 -2.17 16.97 -10.00
N PRO A 188 -2.87 18.08 -10.25
CA PRO A 188 -3.59 18.27 -11.49
C PRO A 188 -2.58 18.33 -12.67
N ASP A 189 -2.97 17.74 -13.79
CA ASP A 189 -2.22 17.71 -15.04
C ASP A 189 -1.87 19.11 -15.58
#